data_84b34aa868fc6dae3cdbbcea292174c8
#
_entry.id   84b34aa868fc6dae3cdbbcea292174c8
#
_cell.length_a   1.000
_cell.length_b   1.000
_cell.length_c   1.000
_cell.angle_alpha   90.00
_cell.angle_beta   90.00
_cell.angle_gamma   90.00
#
_symmetry.space_group_name_H-M   'P 1'
#
loop_
_entity.id
_entity.type
_entity.pdbx_description
1 polymer ?
#
loop_
_entity_poly.entity_id
_entity_poly.type
_entity_poly.pdbx_seq_one_letter_code
_entity_poly.pdbx_strand_id
1 'polypeptide(L)' 'MKEELSHVKETFEERLIEVQRKTREEVKEEFEEKMIEMQRKMQAQIQEQMMQMMQRFQQKQ' A
#
# COMPACT_ATOMS: atom_id res chain seq x y z
N MET A 1 14.57 41.37 15.17
CA MET A 1 14.21 41.03 13.78
C MET A 1 14.85 39.75 13.30
N LYS A 2 16.14 39.52 13.56
CA LYS A 2 16.80 38.29 13.14
C LYS A 2 16.25 37.06 13.86
N GLU A 3 15.85 37.18 15.11
CA GLU A 3 15.31 36.08 15.90
C GLU A 3 13.93 35.62 15.42
N GLU A 4 13.08 36.56 15.02
CA GLU A 4 11.75 36.25 14.50
C GLU A 4 11.82 35.52 13.16
N LEU A 5 12.71 35.93 12.27
CA LEU A 5 12.93 35.29 10.98
C LEU A 5 13.47 33.88 11.15
N SER A 6 14.39 33.70 12.09
CA SER A 6 14.93 32.37 12.40
C SER A 6 13.84 31.42 12.92
N HIS A 7 12.97 31.91 13.78
CA HIS A 7 11.88 31.13 14.35
C HIS A 7 10.85 30.70 13.28
N VAL A 8 10.49 31.60 12.38
CA VAL A 8 9.59 31.33 11.27
C VAL A 8 10.18 30.27 10.33
N LYS A 9 11.48 30.37 10.05
CA LYS A 9 12.16 29.42 9.19
C LYS A 9 12.19 28.01 9.80
N GLU A 10 12.47 27.89 11.09
CA GLU A 10 12.47 26.63 11.81
C GLU A 10 11.06 25.98 11.79
N THR A 11 10.02 26.77 12.03
CA THR A 11 8.64 26.28 12.00
C THR A 11 8.27 25.79 10.60
N PHE A 12 8.70 26.49 9.57
CA PHE A 12 8.45 26.08 8.19
C PHE A 12 9.15 24.76 7.86
N GLU A 13 10.40 24.60 8.26
CA GLU A 13 11.17 23.39 8.07
C GLU A 13 10.53 22.19 8.80
N GLU A 14 10.08 22.41 10.03
CA GLU A 14 9.38 21.39 10.81
C GLU A 14 8.09 20.93 10.13
N ARG A 15 7.30 21.87 9.61
CA ARG A 15 6.07 21.54 8.87
C ARG A 15 6.38 20.79 7.60
N LEU A 16 7.43 21.15 6.89
CA LEU A 16 7.83 20.49 5.68
C LEU A 16 8.22 19.03 5.94
N ILE A 17 9.01 18.80 6.98
CA ILE A 17 9.41 17.47 7.39
C ILE A 17 8.18 16.63 7.77
N GLU A 18 7.24 17.22 8.49
CA GLU A 18 6.02 16.51 8.90
C GLU A 18 5.14 16.14 7.71
N VAL A 19 4.99 17.04 6.75
CA VAL A 19 4.24 16.77 5.51
C VAL A 19 4.90 15.65 4.71
N GLN A 20 6.22 15.68 4.59
CA GLN A 20 6.96 14.63 3.90
C GLN A 20 6.80 13.28 4.58
N ARG A 21 6.83 13.25 5.91
CA ARG A 21 6.62 12.02 6.66
C ARG A 21 5.23 11.44 6.44
N LYS A 22 4.19 12.28 6.51
CA LYS A 22 2.81 11.87 6.27
C LYS A 22 2.62 11.34 4.86
N THR A 23 3.20 12.01 3.88
CA THR A 23 3.12 11.58 2.49
C THR A 23 3.75 10.19 2.30
N ARG A 24 4.91 9.95 2.91
CA ARG A 24 5.58 8.65 2.87
C ARG A 24 4.73 7.55 3.51
N GLU A 25 4.10 7.85 4.65
CA GLU A 25 3.23 6.90 5.34
C GLU A 25 1.99 6.56 4.51
N GLU A 26 1.36 7.56 3.88
CA GLU A 26 0.21 7.35 3.01
C GLU A 26 0.56 6.51 1.79
N VAL A 27 1.69 6.79 1.16
CA VAL A 27 2.17 6.01 0.01
C VAL A 27 2.46 4.56 0.43
N LYS A 28 3.07 4.38 1.58
CA LYS A 28 3.36 3.05 2.13
C LYS A 28 2.08 2.26 2.38
N GLU A 29 1.08 2.88 2.99
CA GLU A 29 -0.22 2.25 3.27
C GLU A 29 -0.93 1.86 1.97
N GLU A 30 -0.96 2.74 0.98
CA GLU A 30 -1.54 2.43 -0.33
C GLU A 30 -0.84 1.27 -1.00
N PHE A 31 0.48 1.24 -0.93
CA PHE A 31 1.26 0.15 -1.49
C PHE A 31 0.95 -1.18 -0.79
N GLU A 32 0.86 -1.18 0.53
CA GLU A 32 0.52 -2.36 1.30
C GLU A 32 -0.89 -2.87 0.96
N GLU A 33 -1.87 -1.98 0.84
CA GLU A 33 -3.22 -2.34 0.44
C GLU A 33 -3.27 -2.97 -0.95
N LYS A 34 -2.54 -2.41 -1.90
CA LYS A 34 -2.45 -2.97 -3.25
C LYS A 34 -1.80 -4.34 -3.25
N MET A 35 -0.78 -4.53 -2.44
CA MET A 35 -0.12 -5.83 -2.30
C MET A 35 -1.08 -6.88 -1.76
N ILE A 36 -1.88 -6.53 -0.76
CA ILE A 36 -2.88 -7.44 -0.18
C ILE A 36 -3.94 -7.80 -1.22
N GLU A 37 -4.43 -6.82 -1.97
CA GLU A 37 -5.40 -7.06 -3.04
C GLU A 37 -4.85 -7.99 -4.11
N MET A 38 -3.61 -7.78 -4.53
CA MET A 38 -2.95 -8.65 -5.50
C MET A 38 -2.85 -10.09 -4.98
N GLN A 39 -2.46 -10.27 -3.73
CA GLN A 39 -2.37 -11.60 -3.13
C GLN A 39 -3.73 -12.29 -3.10
N ARG A 40 -4.79 -11.57 -2.74
CA ARG A 40 -6.15 -12.12 -2.73
C ARG A 40 -6.59 -12.56 -4.13
N LYS A 41 -6.32 -11.73 -5.13
CA LYS A 41 -6.64 -12.07 -6.52
C LYS A 41 -5.89 -13.30 -6.99
N MET A 42 -4.60 -13.39 -6.67
CA MET A 42 -3.80 -14.56 -7.03
C MET A 42 -4.32 -15.83 -6.37
N GLN A 43 -4.64 -15.77 -5.08
CA GLN A 43 -5.19 -16.91 -4.36
C GLN A 43 -6.54 -17.35 -4.92
N ALA A 44 -7.40 -16.39 -5.27
CA ALA A 44 -8.69 -16.68 -5.87
C ALA A 44 -8.53 -17.38 -7.23
N GLN A 45 -7.57 -16.93 -8.05
CA GLN A 45 -7.28 -17.55 -9.33
C GLN A 45 -6.76 -18.97 -9.16
N ILE A 46 -5.89 -19.20 -8.21
CA ILE A 46 -5.35 -20.52 -7.93
C ILE A 46 -6.47 -21.47 -7.48
N GLN A 47 -7.35 -21.02 -6.60
CA GLN A 47 -8.48 -21.82 -6.14
C GLN A 47 -9.43 -22.15 -7.29
N GLU A 48 -9.70 -21.19 -8.15
CA GLU A 48 -10.55 -21.40 -9.33
C GLU A 48 -9.94 -22.43 -10.27
N GLN A 49 -8.64 -22.34 -10.53
CA GLN A 49 -7.94 -23.33 -11.35
C GLN A 49 -7.97 -24.71 -10.74
N MET A 50 -7.80 -24.81 -9.43
CA MET A 50 -7.90 -26.08 -8.72
C MET A 50 -9.30 -26.69 -8.82
N MET A 51 -10.33 -25.86 -8.67
CA MET A 51 -11.71 -26.31 -8.82
C MET A 51 -11.99 -26.83 -10.22
N GLN A 52 -11.51 -26.12 -11.24
CA GLN A 52 -11.66 -26.55 -12.63
C GLN A 52 -10.94 -27.87 -12.88
N MET A 53 -9.75 -28.05 -12.33
CA MET A 53 -9.03 -29.30 -12.42
C MET A 53 -9.78 -30.44 -11.77
N MET A 54 -10.33 -30.23 -10.58
CA MET A 54 -11.13 -31.23 -9.88
C MET A 54 -12.37 -31.63 -10.66
N GLN A 55 -13.08 -30.67 -11.24
CA GLN A 55 -14.25 -30.93 -12.06
C GLN A 55 -13.91 -31.77 -13.29
N ARG A 56 -12.78 -31.46 -13.96
CA ARG A 56 -12.31 -32.25 -15.09
C ARG A 56 -11.97 -33.67 -14.69
N PHE A 57 -11.37 -33.82 -13.51
CA PHE A 57 -11.01 -35.14 -12.99
C PHE A 57 -12.24 -35.97 -12.68
N GLN A 58 -13.28 -35.37 -12.14
CA GLN A 58 -14.53 -36.04 -11.84
C GLN A 58 -15.32 -36.43 -13.10
N GLN A 59 -15.27 -35.63 -14.15
CA GLN A 59 -15.96 -35.88 -15.40
C GLN A 59 -15.39 -37.10 -16.16
N LYS A 60 -14.13 -37.41 -15.95
CA LYS A 60 -13.49 -38.56 -16.61
C LYS A 60 -13.82 -39.90 -15.97
N GLN A 61 -14.42 -39.90 -14.80
CA GLN A 61 -14.89 -41.12 -14.14
C GLN A 61 -16.31 -41.43 -14.54
#